data_85299d0dbfa14001fabdc048afc92bd6
#
_entry.id   85299d0dbfa14001fabdc048afc92bd6
#
_cell.length_a   1.000
_cell.length_b   1.000
_cell.length_c   1.000
_cell.angle_alpha   90.00
_cell.angle_beta   90.00
_cell.angle_gamma   90.00
#
_symmetry.space_group_name_H-M   'P 1'
#
loop_
_entity.id
_entity.type
_entity.pdbx_description
1 polymer ?
#
loop_
_entity_poly.entity_id
_entity_poly.type
_entity_poly.pdbx_seq_one_letter_code
_entity_poly.pdbx_strand_id
1 'polypeptide(L)'
;MNDKIIRHSDKGKYAYSMMHSDGYTFDSQIHPFYEILYLNAGRMLYNVEGTDYMLGEGDMVFTLPYEMHSFSFPEPCRYERQFFHIYPALIEPVKDLIPDLSKKEPGKMNCIPAAAVSRYGLDNVFRRLEECTDPEIPETPSLMLAYAIEALARLHAAVTSGELSSAGAPANANVRRILGYIDKNYTSHIDLSDIAEYMYMDRSYVGRLFKRHTGVSVMLYVNMKRIVLAKNMIMNGTPATEVYERCGFNDYS
;
A
#
# COMPACT_ATOMS: atom_id res chain seq x y z
N MET A 1 -19.65 14.85 14.25
CA MET A 1 -18.37 15.30 14.81
C MET A 1 -17.29 14.41 14.22
N ASN A 2 -16.31 14.99 13.57
CA ASN A 2 -15.20 14.22 12.99
C ASN A 2 -14.06 14.26 14.00
N ASP A 3 -13.93 13.22 14.81
CA ASP A 3 -12.82 13.11 15.74
C ASP A 3 -11.62 12.54 15.01
N LYS A 4 -10.58 13.35 14.91
CA LYS A 4 -9.35 12.98 14.23
C LYS A 4 -8.16 13.22 15.15
N ILE A 5 -7.49 12.13 15.51
CA ILE A 5 -6.22 12.18 16.22
C ILE A 5 -5.12 11.86 15.22
N ILE A 6 -4.17 12.77 15.05
CA ILE A 6 -3.02 12.57 14.17
C ILE A 6 -1.77 12.78 15.00
N ARG A 7 -0.90 11.79 15.03
CA ARG A 7 0.41 11.83 15.66
C ARG A 7 1.48 11.69 14.57
N HIS A 8 2.39 12.62 14.50
CA HIS A 8 3.48 12.63 13.54
C HIS A 8 4.82 12.56 14.24
N SER A 9 5.74 11.77 13.66
CA SER A 9 7.17 11.97 13.81
C SER A 9 7.80 12.13 12.43
N ASP A 10 9.05 12.59 12.38
CA ASP A 10 9.79 12.74 11.11
C ASP A 10 9.95 11.42 10.35
N LYS A 11 9.77 10.28 11.01
CA LYS A 11 10.06 8.94 10.50
C LYS A 11 8.86 8.00 10.44
N GLY A 12 7.72 8.42 10.99
CA GLY A 12 6.50 7.61 11.00
C GLY A 12 5.28 8.45 11.34
N LYS A 13 4.11 7.91 11.07
CA LYS A 13 2.84 8.57 11.35
C LYS A 13 1.83 7.55 11.83
N TYR A 14 1.23 7.82 12.98
CA TYR A 14 0.03 7.16 13.43
C TYR A 14 -1.14 8.14 13.37
N ALA A 15 -2.31 7.66 12.97
CA ALA A 15 -3.53 8.44 13.05
C ALA A 15 -4.74 7.54 13.33
N TYR A 16 -5.65 8.10 14.11
CA TYR A 16 -6.99 7.59 14.33
C TYR A 16 -8.00 8.56 13.74
N SER A 17 -9.04 8.05 13.10
CA SER A 17 -10.13 8.88 12.59
C SER A 17 -11.48 8.16 12.69
N MET A 18 -12.46 8.87 13.21
CA MET A 18 -13.87 8.50 13.20
C MET A 18 -14.60 9.45 12.28
N MET A 19 -15.23 8.94 11.25
CA MET A 19 -15.84 9.75 10.20
C MET A 19 -17.16 9.13 9.73
N HIS A 20 -17.99 9.95 9.09
CA HIS A 20 -19.13 9.48 8.31
C HIS A 20 -18.77 9.59 6.84
N SER A 21 -19.03 8.52 6.08
CA SER A 21 -18.86 8.50 4.64
C SER A 21 -20.22 8.61 3.97
N ASP A 22 -20.32 9.50 2.99
CA ASP A 22 -21.51 9.66 2.14
C ASP A 22 -21.41 8.81 0.86
N GLY A 23 -20.57 7.75 0.86
CA GLY A 23 -20.40 6.87 -0.30
C GLY A 23 -19.39 7.42 -1.33
N TYR A 24 -18.25 7.90 -0.89
CA TYR A 24 -17.21 8.44 -1.78
C TYR A 24 -16.05 7.47 -2.03
N THR A 25 -15.30 7.75 -3.08
CA THR A 25 -14.08 7.03 -3.44
C THR A 25 -12.89 7.95 -3.23
N PHE A 26 -11.84 7.43 -2.63
CA PHE A 26 -10.55 8.11 -2.56
C PHE A 26 -9.73 7.82 -3.81
N ASP A 27 -9.03 8.83 -4.30
CA ASP A 27 -8.09 8.69 -5.40
C ASP A 27 -6.99 7.68 -5.07
N SER A 28 -6.51 7.03 -6.12
CA SER A 28 -5.41 6.09 -5.98
C SER A 28 -4.16 6.77 -5.47
N GLN A 29 -3.54 6.13 -4.48
CA GLN A 29 -2.33 6.58 -3.81
C GLN A 29 -1.18 5.61 -4.07
N ILE A 30 0.02 6.15 -4.11
CA ILE A 30 1.27 5.41 -4.10
C ILE A 30 2.28 6.21 -3.28
N HIS A 31 2.96 5.57 -2.37
CA HIS A 31 3.89 6.24 -1.46
C HIS A 31 5.05 5.32 -1.05
N PRO A 32 6.23 5.88 -0.65
CA PRO A 32 7.45 5.13 -0.39
C PRO A 32 7.53 4.57 1.04
N PHE A 33 6.43 4.21 1.65
CA PHE A 33 6.39 3.69 3.02
C PHE A 33 5.37 2.58 3.15
N TYR A 34 5.51 1.75 4.18
CA TYR A 34 4.49 0.79 4.55
C TYR A 34 3.29 1.51 5.15
N GLU A 35 2.10 1.13 4.73
CA GLU A 35 0.87 1.54 5.40
C GLU A 35 0.17 0.31 5.97
N ILE A 36 -0.24 0.40 7.23
CA ILE A 36 -1.09 -0.59 7.87
C ILE A 36 -2.34 0.15 8.30
N LEU A 37 -3.48 -0.26 7.77
CA LEU A 37 -4.79 0.28 8.13
C LEU A 37 -5.54 -0.77 8.95
N TYR A 38 -6.05 -0.37 10.10
CA TYR A 38 -6.93 -1.17 10.94
C TYR A 38 -8.33 -0.56 10.94
N LEU A 39 -9.33 -1.33 10.53
CA LEU A 39 -10.72 -0.90 10.50
C LEU A 39 -11.40 -1.27 11.82
N ASN A 40 -11.54 -0.28 12.72
CA ASN A 40 -12.17 -0.48 14.03
C ASN A 40 -13.68 -0.65 13.94
N ALA A 41 -14.34 0.05 13.00
CA ALA A 41 -15.77 -0.07 12.75
C ALA A 41 -16.12 0.31 11.32
N GLY A 42 -17.23 -0.21 10.83
CA GLY A 42 -17.74 0.08 9.48
C GLY A 42 -17.35 -0.95 8.44
N ARG A 43 -17.52 -0.57 7.17
CA ARG A 43 -17.15 -1.40 6.01
C ARG A 43 -16.56 -0.54 4.93
N MET A 44 -15.52 -1.01 4.27
CA MET A 44 -14.92 -0.33 3.12
C MET A 44 -14.43 -1.33 2.08
N LEU A 45 -14.46 -0.92 0.83
CA LEU A 45 -13.81 -1.60 -0.28
C LEU A 45 -12.41 -1.01 -0.42
N TYR A 46 -11.39 -1.82 -0.24
CA TYR A 46 -9.99 -1.43 -0.37
C TYR A 46 -9.37 -2.13 -1.56
N ASN A 47 -8.80 -1.37 -2.50
CA ASN A 47 -8.14 -1.91 -3.68
C ASN A 47 -6.62 -1.80 -3.51
N VAL A 48 -5.91 -2.90 -3.76
CA VAL A 48 -4.44 -2.91 -3.81
C VAL A 48 -4.01 -3.57 -5.11
N GLU A 49 -3.25 -2.86 -5.94
CA GLU A 49 -2.74 -3.38 -7.21
C GLU A 49 -3.85 -4.06 -8.04
N GLY A 50 -5.03 -3.44 -8.08
CA GLY A 50 -6.19 -3.95 -8.79
C GLY A 50 -6.92 -5.12 -8.12
N THR A 51 -6.55 -5.54 -6.93
CA THR A 51 -7.28 -6.54 -6.14
C THR A 51 -8.17 -5.87 -5.11
N ASP A 52 -9.44 -6.21 -5.14
CA ASP A 52 -10.46 -5.65 -4.25
C ASP A 52 -10.59 -6.49 -2.97
N TYR A 53 -10.51 -5.83 -1.83
CA TYR A 53 -10.71 -6.39 -0.50
C TYR A 53 -11.91 -5.70 0.15
N MET A 54 -12.96 -6.45 0.46
CA MET A 54 -14.05 -5.93 1.28
C MET A 54 -13.67 -6.08 2.75
N LEU A 55 -13.35 -4.97 3.39
CA LEU A 55 -12.98 -4.94 4.80
C LEU A 55 -14.22 -4.76 5.67
N GLY A 56 -14.27 -5.52 6.76
CA GLY A 56 -15.22 -5.38 7.87
C GLY A 56 -14.52 -4.97 9.16
N GLU A 57 -15.30 -4.81 10.22
CA GLU A 57 -14.80 -4.49 11.54
C GLU A 57 -13.76 -5.50 12.04
N GLY A 58 -12.63 -5.02 12.51
CA GLY A 58 -11.50 -5.82 12.98
C GLY A 58 -10.53 -6.27 11.91
N ASP A 59 -10.85 -6.09 10.62
CA ASP A 59 -9.92 -6.41 9.54
C ASP A 59 -8.81 -5.39 9.46
N MET A 60 -7.64 -5.85 9.00
CA MET A 60 -6.52 -4.99 8.63
C MET A 60 -6.19 -5.16 7.15
N VAL A 61 -5.72 -4.08 6.56
CA VAL A 61 -5.04 -4.12 5.26
C VAL A 61 -3.68 -3.47 5.40
N PHE A 62 -2.69 -4.02 4.71
CA PHE A 62 -1.37 -3.41 4.64
C PHE A 62 -0.91 -3.29 3.20
N THR A 63 -0.14 -2.23 2.93
CA THR A 63 0.52 -2.02 1.65
C THR A 63 2.01 -1.91 1.86
N LEU A 64 2.75 -2.51 0.95
CA LEU A 64 4.19 -2.34 0.86
C LEU A 64 4.51 -0.96 0.29
N PRO A 65 5.73 -0.45 0.51
CA PRO A 65 6.20 0.71 -0.22
C PRO A 65 5.93 0.53 -1.71
N TYR A 66 5.22 1.54 -2.28
CA TYR A 66 4.93 1.63 -3.70
C TYR A 66 3.88 0.66 -4.26
N GLU A 67 3.16 -0.07 -3.43
CA GLU A 67 1.92 -0.69 -3.85
C GLU A 67 0.84 0.37 -4.03
N MET A 68 0.30 0.46 -5.24
CA MET A 68 -0.81 1.37 -5.53
C MET A 68 -2.07 0.88 -4.84
N HIS A 69 -2.75 1.78 -4.15
CA HIS A 69 -3.98 1.45 -3.44
C HIS A 69 -4.98 2.61 -3.44
N SER A 70 -6.22 2.25 -3.24
CA SER A 70 -7.33 3.19 -3.08
C SER A 70 -8.40 2.55 -2.20
N PHE A 71 -9.32 3.34 -1.69
CA PHE A 71 -10.48 2.79 -1.00
C PHE A 71 -11.75 3.57 -1.31
N SER A 72 -12.87 2.89 -1.15
CA SER A 72 -14.19 3.47 -1.35
C SER A 72 -15.18 2.90 -0.34
N PHE A 73 -16.27 3.62 -0.17
CA PHE A 73 -17.39 3.19 0.65
C PHE A 73 -18.56 2.89 -0.28
N PRO A 74 -18.92 1.60 -0.47
CA PRO A 74 -20.03 1.21 -1.35
C PRO A 74 -21.36 1.81 -0.93
N GLU A 75 -21.51 2.03 0.38
CA GLU A 75 -22.71 2.62 1.00
C GLU A 75 -22.30 3.67 2.03
N PRO A 76 -23.14 4.71 2.26
CA PRO A 76 -22.91 5.64 3.34
C PRO A 76 -22.84 4.91 4.68
N CYS A 77 -21.77 5.12 5.43
CA CYS A 77 -21.60 4.48 6.73
C CYS A 77 -20.75 5.34 7.66
N ARG A 78 -20.98 5.15 8.95
CA ARG A 78 -20.01 5.57 9.95
C ARG A 78 -18.88 4.55 9.95
N TYR A 79 -17.65 5.02 10.00
CA TYR A 79 -16.48 4.18 10.10
C TYR A 79 -15.44 4.75 11.05
N GLU A 80 -14.67 3.87 11.64
CA GLU A 80 -13.55 4.18 12.51
C GLU A 80 -12.33 3.42 12.00
N ARG A 81 -11.23 4.12 11.81
CA ARG A 81 -10.00 3.51 11.36
C ARG A 81 -8.79 4.10 12.05
N GLN A 82 -7.79 3.27 12.19
CA GLN A 82 -6.44 3.67 12.55
C GLN A 82 -5.51 3.34 11.38
N PHE A 83 -4.45 4.10 11.21
CA PHE A 83 -3.40 3.73 10.29
C PHE A 83 -2.02 4.05 10.86
N PHE A 84 -1.05 3.21 10.49
CA PHE A 84 0.34 3.37 10.84
C PHE A 84 1.18 3.40 9.57
N HIS A 85 1.80 4.56 9.30
CA HIS A 85 2.78 4.72 8.23
C HIS A 85 4.17 4.49 8.80
N ILE A 86 4.89 3.52 8.27
CA ILE A 86 6.26 3.18 8.66
C ILE A 86 7.18 3.62 7.52
N TYR A 87 7.87 4.74 7.72
CA TYR A 87 8.78 5.26 6.72
C TYR A 87 10.09 4.47 6.71
N PRO A 88 10.71 4.22 5.54
CA PRO A 88 11.99 3.50 5.47
C PRO A 88 13.05 4.10 6.40
N ALA A 89 13.10 5.42 6.52
CA ALA A 89 14.03 6.12 7.42
C ALA A 89 13.85 5.74 8.91
N LEU A 90 12.67 5.29 9.33
CA LEU A 90 12.44 4.83 10.69
C LEU A 90 13.14 3.49 10.94
N ILE A 91 13.06 2.57 10.00
CA ILE A 91 13.54 1.19 10.14
C ILE A 91 14.95 0.97 9.57
N GLU A 92 15.51 1.94 8.83
CA GLU A 92 16.84 1.82 8.21
C GLU A 92 17.94 1.38 9.18
N PRO A 93 18.02 1.90 10.43
CA PRO A 93 19.05 1.47 11.39
C PRO A 93 18.96 -0.01 11.79
N VAL A 94 17.82 -0.65 11.57
CA VAL A 94 17.53 -2.02 11.99
C VAL A 94 17.00 -2.87 10.84
N LYS A 95 17.22 -2.45 9.59
CA LYS A 95 16.68 -3.11 8.40
C LYS A 95 16.98 -4.61 8.32
N ASP A 96 18.15 -5.04 8.80
CA ASP A 96 18.55 -6.44 8.81
C ASP A 96 17.71 -7.31 9.78
N LEU A 97 16.98 -6.67 10.70
CA LEU A 97 16.05 -7.33 11.62
C LEU A 97 14.61 -7.35 11.08
N ILE A 98 14.33 -6.60 10.02
CA ILE A 98 12.99 -6.51 9.44
C ILE A 98 12.78 -7.69 8.48
N PRO A 99 11.74 -8.49 8.67
CA PRO A 99 11.41 -9.58 7.76
C PRO A 99 11.11 -9.07 6.35
N ASP A 100 11.54 -9.82 5.36
CA ASP A 100 11.33 -9.48 3.95
C ASP A 100 9.89 -9.80 3.51
N LEU A 101 9.05 -8.78 3.48
CA LEU A 101 7.69 -8.83 2.97
C LEU A 101 7.59 -8.64 1.44
N SER A 102 8.71 -8.29 0.77
CA SER A 102 8.69 -7.98 -0.67
C SER A 102 8.47 -9.20 -1.57
N LYS A 103 8.59 -10.41 -1.02
CA LYS A 103 8.39 -11.67 -1.75
C LYS A 103 6.94 -12.02 -2.02
N LYS A 104 5.98 -11.32 -1.41
CA LYS A 104 4.57 -11.51 -1.74
C LYS A 104 4.27 -10.97 -3.14
N GLU A 105 3.34 -11.59 -3.83
CA GLU A 105 2.86 -11.04 -5.11
C GLU A 105 2.13 -9.71 -4.87
N PRO A 106 2.37 -8.68 -5.70
CA PRO A 106 1.66 -7.40 -5.60
C PRO A 106 0.14 -7.57 -5.58
N GLY A 107 -0.52 -6.87 -4.69
CA GLY A 107 -1.98 -6.93 -4.53
C GLY A 107 -2.51 -8.26 -3.98
N LYS A 108 -1.65 -9.19 -3.52
CA LYS A 108 -2.10 -10.41 -2.86
C LYS A 108 -1.71 -10.42 -1.40
N MET A 109 -2.54 -11.09 -0.59
CA MET A 109 -2.32 -11.25 0.85
C MET A 109 -2.19 -9.91 1.60
N ASN A 110 -2.80 -8.85 1.06
CA ASN A 110 -2.78 -7.54 1.70
C ASN A 110 -3.81 -7.41 2.83
N CYS A 111 -4.88 -8.23 2.82
CA CYS A 111 -5.91 -8.22 3.85
C CYS A 111 -5.64 -9.31 4.91
N ILE A 112 -5.73 -8.92 6.17
CA ILE A 112 -5.62 -9.77 7.34
C ILE A 112 -6.98 -9.76 8.02
N PRO A 113 -7.73 -10.87 7.97
CA PRO A 113 -9.04 -10.97 8.62
C PRO A 113 -8.94 -10.79 10.14
N ALA A 114 -9.99 -10.27 10.76
CA ALA A 114 -10.07 -9.96 12.20
C ALA A 114 -9.59 -11.12 13.10
N ALA A 115 -9.95 -12.36 12.75
CA ALA A 115 -9.49 -13.53 13.48
C ALA A 115 -7.96 -13.72 13.45
N ALA A 116 -7.31 -13.41 12.32
CA ALA A 116 -5.87 -13.45 12.19
C ALA A 116 -5.21 -12.21 12.85
N VAL A 117 -5.85 -11.04 12.76
CA VAL A 117 -5.39 -9.83 13.46
C VAL A 117 -5.22 -10.11 14.96
N SER A 118 -6.24 -10.67 15.59
CA SER A 118 -6.17 -11.03 17.01
C SER A 118 -5.20 -12.18 17.30
N ARG A 119 -5.18 -13.21 16.45
CA ARG A 119 -4.25 -14.36 16.60
C ARG A 119 -2.80 -13.94 16.58
N TYR A 120 -2.43 -13.04 15.68
CA TYR A 120 -1.07 -12.52 15.56
C TYR A 120 -0.81 -11.31 16.46
N GLY A 121 -1.82 -10.82 17.20
CA GLY A 121 -1.71 -9.71 18.14
C GLY A 121 -1.43 -8.36 17.50
N LEU A 122 -1.85 -8.16 16.25
CA LEU A 122 -1.70 -6.90 15.52
C LEU A 122 -2.57 -5.79 16.11
N ASP A 123 -3.75 -6.11 16.60
CA ASP A 123 -4.63 -5.23 17.37
C ASP A 123 -3.95 -4.64 18.61
N ASN A 124 -3.15 -5.44 19.31
CA ASN A 124 -2.38 -4.97 20.47
C ASN A 124 -1.32 -3.94 20.08
N VAL A 125 -0.75 -4.03 18.88
CA VAL A 125 0.21 -3.01 18.39
C VAL A 125 -0.52 -1.68 18.24
N PHE A 126 -1.71 -1.67 17.63
CA PHE A 126 -2.48 -0.44 17.42
C PHE A 126 -2.99 0.16 18.73
N ARG A 127 -3.44 -0.65 19.67
CA ARG A 127 -3.80 -0.18 21.00
C ARG A 127 -2.64 0.51 21.73
N ARG A 128 -1.43 -0.05 21.65
CA ARG A 128 -0.23 0.56 22.25
C ARG A 128 0.24 1.80 21.50
N LEU A 129 0.10 1.85 20.19
CA LEU A 129 0.35 3.06 19.41
C LEU A 129 -0.59 4.20 19.84
N GLU A 130 -1.86 3.91 20.07
CA GLU A 130 -2.83 4.88 20.54
C GLU A 130 -2.45 5.44 21.93
N GLU A 131 -2.04 4.57 22.86
CA GLU A 131 -1.65 4.94 24.22
C GLU A 131 -0.34 5.74 24.28
N CYS A 132 0.62 5.49 23.37
CA CYS A 132 2.00 5.94 23.48
C CYS A 132 2.41 7.03 22.48
N THR A 133 1.53 7.44 21.57
CA THR A 133 1.87 8.42 20.53
C THR A 133 1.63 9.87 20.96
N ASP A 134 1.94 10.23 22.17
CA ASP A 134 1.96 11.62 22.61
C ASP A 134 3.29 12.28 22.16
N PRO A 135 3.27 13.30 21.29
CA PRO A 135 4.49 13.95 20.83
C PRO A 135 5.26 14.69 21.93
N GLU A 136 4.63 14.97 23.08
CA GLU A 136 5.28 15.58 24.22
C GLU A 136 6.10 14.57 25.06
N ILE A 137 5.94 13.25 24.80
CA ILE A 137 6.71 12.21 25.46
C ILE A 137 8.04 12.01 24.70
N PRO A 138 9.20 12.23 25.33
CA PRO A 138 10.51 12.11 24.67
C PRO A 138 10.80 10.74 24.08
N GLU A 139 10.20 9.68 24.63
CA GLU A 139 10.37 8.29 24.20
C GLU A 139 9.54 7.91 22.99
N THR A 140 8.60 8.75 22.54
CA THR A 140 7.69 8.47 21.43
C THR A 140 8.40 7.97 20.16
N PRO A 141 9.52 8.56 19.70
CA PRO A 141 10.22 8.05 18.51
C PRO A 141 10.77 6.63 18.68
N SER A 142 11.26 6.29 19.87
CA SER A 142 11.79 4.96 20.19
C SER A 142 10.67 3.92 20.28
N LEU A 143 9.54 4.29 20.87
CA LEU A 143 8.34 3.45 20.93
C LEU A 143 7.76 3.21 19.55
N MET A 144 7.68 4.25 18.70
CA MET A 144 7.24 4.08 17.32
C MET A 144 8.13 3.12 16.53
N LEU A 145 9.46 3.18 16.71
CA LEU A 145 10.39 2.21 16.11
C LEU A 145 10.12 0.79 16.61
N ALA A 146 9.97 0.60 17.91
CA ALA A 146 9.70 -0.70 18.50
C ALA A 146 8.39 -1.31 17.96
N TYR A 147 7.33 -0.50 17.87
CA TYR A 147 6.04 -0.94 17.31
C TYR A 147 6.09 -1.16 15.80
N ALA A 148 6.91 -0.42 15.06
CA ALA A 148 7.13 -0.67 13.64
C ALA A 148 7.79 -2.04 13.41
N ILE A 149 8.83 -2.37 14.18
CA ILE A 149 9.49 -3.68 14.11
C ILE A 149 8.50 -4.79 14.47
N GLU A 150 7.76 -4.63 15.57
CA GLU A 150 6.77 -5.61 16.00
C GLU A 150 5.67 -5.80 14.97
N ALA A 151 5.11 -4.71 14.42
CA ALA A 151 4.07 -4.78 13.40
C ALA A 151 4.55 -5.55 12.15
N LEU A 152 5.72 -5.20 11.63
CA LEU A 152 6.27 -5.85 10.43
C LEU A 152 6.59 -7.33 10.67
N ALA A 153 7.11 -7.68 11.85
CA ALA A 153 7.37 -9.08 12.21
C ALA A 153 6.07 -9.90 12.32
N ARG A 154 5.02 -9.35 12.94
CA ARG A 154 3.71 -10.00 13.06
C ARG A 154 3.00 -10.12 11.71
N LEU A 155 3.08 -9.08 10.87
CA LEU A 155 2.60 -9.12 9.49
C LEU A 155 3.28 -10.24 8.69
N HIS A 156 4.61 -10.33 8.78
CA HIS A 156 5.36 -11.40 8.10
C HIS A 156 4.92 -12.78 8.59
N ALA A 157 4.76 -12.97 9.90
CA ALA A 157 4.27 -14.24 10.46
C ALA A 157 2.88 -14.58 9.92
N ALA A 158 1.96 -13.61 9.86
CA ALA A 158 0.62 -13.81 9.31
C ALA A 158 0.66 -14.16 7.81
N VAL A 159 1.46 -13.43 7.01
CA VAL A 159 1.59 -13.67 5.56
C VAL A 159 2.19 -15.04 5.25
N THR A 160 3.20 -15.46 6.02
CA THR A 160 3.93 -16.72 5.77
C THR A 160 3.25 -17.95 6.37
N SER A 161 2.25 -17.78 7.22
CA SER A 161 1.52 -18.91 7.84
C SER A 161 0.73 -19.76 6.83
N GLY A 162 0.41 -19.22 5.67
CA GLY A 162 -0.50 -19.82 4.69
C GLY A 162 -1.98 -19.73 5.11
N GLU A 163 -2.30 -19.10 6.23
CA GLU A 163 -3.66 -18.97 6.74
C GLU A 163 -4.41 -17.76 6.14
N LEU A 164 -3.67 -16.78 5.62
CA LEU A 164 -4.27 -15.66 4.91
C LEU A 164 -4.77 -16.17 3.56
N SER A 165 -6.05 -16.44 3.48
CA SER A 165 -6.66 -16.68 2.18
C SER A 165 -6.53 -15.41 1.33
N SER A 166 -6.36 -15.59 0.03
CA SER A 166 -6.50 -14.53 -0.96
C SER A 166 -7.98 -14.10 -1.04
N ALA A 167 -8.55 -13.66 0.07
CA ALA A 167 -9.96 -13.31 0.21
C ALA A 167 -10.33 -11.98 -0.49
N GLY A 168 -9.42 -11.43 -1.30
CA GLY A 168 -9.77 -10.41 -2.25
C GLY A 168 -10.55 -11.03 -3.41
N ALA A 169 -11.61 -10.37 -3.85
CA ALA A 169 -12.19 -10.69 -5.13
C ALA A 169 -11.07 -10.55 -6.18
N PRO A 170 -10.86 -11.56 -7.05
CA PRO A 170 -9.79 -11.48 -8.02
C PRO A 170 -10.01 -10.22 -8.84
N ALA A 171 -9.02 -9.35 -8.88
CA ALA A 171 -8.98 -8.27 -9.85
C ALA A 171 -9.37 -8.84 -11.22
N ASN A 172 -10.05 -8.07 -12.02
CA ASN A 172 -10.38 -8.44 -13.39
C ASN A 172 -9.14 -9.11 -14.03
N ALA A 173 -9.27 -10.34 -14.52
CA ALA A 173 -8.16 -11.13 -15.03
C ALA A 173 -7.33 -10.38 -16.08
N ASN A 174 -7.97 -9.52 -16.88
CA ASN A 174 -7.30 -8.69 -17.85
C ASN A 174 -6.47 -7.58 -17.18
N VAL A 175 -6.97 -6.99 -16.10
CA VAL A 175 -6.20 -5.97 -15.33
C VAL A 175 -4.95 -6.62 -14.73
N ARG A 176 -5.04 -7.81 -14.16
CA ARG A 176 -3.87 -8.54 -13.67
C ARG A 176 -2.84 -8.85 -14.77
N ARG A 177 -3.31 -9.22 -15.97
CA ARG A 177 -2.43 -9.44 -17.12
C ARG A 177 -1.72 -8.16 -17.53
N ILE A 178 -2.43 -7.01 -17.52
CA ILE A 178 -1.84 -5.70 -17.82
C ILE A 178 -0.79 -5.34 -16.76
N LEU A 179 -1.11 -5.48 -15.47
CA LEU A 179 -0.17 -5.21 -14.37
C LEU A 179 1.07 -6.10 -14.48
N GLY A 180 0.89 -7.41 -14.71
CA GLY A 180 2.01 -8.34 -14.90
C GLY A 180 2.88 -8.05 -16.12
N TYR A 181 2.31 -7.49 -17.20
CA TYR A 181 3.06 -7.02 -18.36
C TYR A 181 3.88 -5.77 -18.00
N ILE A 182 3.26 -4.81 -17.32
CA ILE A 182 3.94 -3.58 -16.87
C ILE A 182 5.09 -3.93 -15.93
N ASP A 183 4.88 -4.82 -14.95
CA ASP A 183 5.92 -5.21 -13.98
C ASP A 183 7.18 -5.79 -14.64
N LYS A 184 7.00 -6.48 -15.75
CA LYS A 184 8.11 -7.06 -16.50
C LYS A 184 8.81 -6.08 -17.44
N ASN A 185 8.13 -5.00 -17.82
CA ASN A 185 8.59 -4.16 -18.96
C ASN A 185 8.70 -2.67 -18.61
N TYR A 186 8.33 -2.20 -17.39
CA TYR A 186 8.28 -0.77 -17.09
C TYR A 186 9.63 -0.05 -17.18
N THR A 187 10.74 -0.77 -17.09
CA THR A 187 12.10 -0.23 -17.28
C THR A 187 12.52 -0.13 -18.76
N SER A 188 11.72 -0.69 -19.66
CA SER A 188 11.91 -0.59 -21.11
C SER A 188 10.98 0.46 -21.70
N HIS A 189 11.19 0.80 -22.97
CA HIS A 189 10.22 1.63 -23.68
C HIS A 189 8.92 0.83 -23.87
N ILE A 190 7.86 1.27 -23.22
CA ILE A 190 6.50 0.73 -23.38
C ILE A 190 5.49 1.86 -23.48
N ASP A 191 4.49 1.66 -24.31
CA ASP A 191 3.33 2.53 -24.41
C ASP A 191 2.01 1.75 -24.28
N LEU A 192 0.88 2.45 -24.38
CA LEU A 192 -0.43 1.83 -24.29
C LEU A 192 -0.72 0.91 -25.50
N SER A 193 -0.06 1.14 -26.65
CA SER A 193 -0.24 0.32 -27.86
C SER A 193 0.43 -1.04 -27.68
N ASP A 194 1.64 -1.08 -27.10
CA ASP A 194 2.35 -2.34 -26.79
C ASP A 194 1.52 -3.23 -25.84
N ILE A 195 0.91 -2.60 -24.84
CA ILE A 195 0.05 -3.31 -23.90
C ILE A 195 -1.24 -3.81 -24.57
N ALA A 196 -1.83 -3.00 -25.45
CA ALA A 196 -3.03 -3.38 -26.19
C ALA A 196 -2.76 -4.55 -27.15
N GLU A 197 -1.61 -4.54 -27.82
CA GLU A 197 -1.12 -5.64 -28.67
C GLU A 197 -0.92 -6.92 -27.85
N TYR A 198 -0.20 -6.84 -26.73
CA TYR A 198 -0.01 -7.98 -25.81
C TYR A 198 -1.35 -8.56 -25.32
N MET A 199 -2.32 -7.70 -25.07
CA MET A 199 -3.64 -8.11 -24.60
C MET A 199 -4.56 -8.64 -25.71
N TYR A 200 -4.22 -8.40 -27.00
CA TYR A 200 -5.10 -8.63 -28.15
C TYR A 200 -6.42 -7.86 -28.02
N MET A 201 -6.33 -6.60 -27.57
CA MET A 201 -7.49 -5.75 -27.29
C MET A 201 -7.31 -4.35 -27.87
N ASP A 202 -8.44 -3.66 -28.08
CA ASP A 202 -8.44 -2.26 -28.50
C ASP A 202 -7.76 -1.37 -27.43
N ARG A 203 -6.92 -0.44 -27.90
CA ARG A 203 -6.15 0.49 -27.05
C ARG A 203 -7.03 1.30 -26.10
N SER A 204 -8.16 1.82 -26.63
CA SER A 204 -9.07 2.63 -25.83
C SER A 204 -9.80 1.78 -24.78
N TYR A 205 -10.10 0.53 -25.11
CA TYR A 205 -10.69 -0.41 -24.17
C TYR A 205 -9.72 -0.74 -23.03
N VAL A 206 -8.47 -1.07 -23.35
CA VAL A 206 -7.41 -1.32 -22.34
C VAL A 206 -7.27 -0.14 -21.39
N GLY A 207 -7.17 1.08 -21.92
CA GLY A 207 -7.05 2.30 -21.11
C GLY A 207 -8.25 2.51 -20.18
N ARG A 208 -9.49 2.35 -20.68
CA ARG A 208 -10.71 2.49 -19.85
C ARG A 208 -10.82 1.38 -18.80
N LEU A 209 -10.52 0.13 -19.19
CA LEU A 209 -10.57 -1.02 -18.29
C LEU A 209 -9.60 -0.82 -17.12
N PHE A 210 -8.36 -0.51 -17.44
CA PHE A 210 -7.32 -0.28 -16.44
C PHE A 210 -7.71 0.87 -15.49
N LYS A 211 -8.06 2.05 -16.04
CA LYS A 211 -8.43 3.21 -15.24
C LYS A 211 -9.65 2.95 -14.34
N ARG A 212 -10.63 2.17 -14.80
CA ARG A 212 -11.81 1.81 -14.00
C ARG A 212 -11.43 1.00 -12.75
N HIS A 213 -10.46 0.10 -12.87
CA HIS A 213 -10.08 -0.81 -11.77
C HIS A 213 -8.94 -0.29 -10.90
N THR A 214 -8.11 0.61 -11.41
CA THR A 214 -6.94 1.12 -10.68
C THR A 214 -7.07 2.60 -10.30
N GLY A 215 -8.04 3.31 -10.86
CA GLY A 215 -8.23 4.75 -10.66
C GLY A 215 -7.30 5.64 -11.49
N VAL A 216 -6.19 5.11 -12.02
CA VAL A 216 -5.19 5.88 -12.78
C VAL A 216 -5.04 5.38 -14.22
N SER A 217 -4.48 6.22 -15.09
CA SER A 217 -4.16 5.76 -16.44
C SER A 217 -2.96 4.81 -16.45
N VAL A 218 -2.90 3.93 -17.47
CA VAL A 218 -1.79 2.98 -17.64
C VAL A 218 -0.43 3.67 -17.62
N MET A 219 -0.26 4.75 -18.39
CA MET A 219 1.02 5.44 -18.47
C MET A 219 1.38 6.22 -17.19
N LEU A 220 0.38 6.72 -16.47
CA LEU A 220 0.63 7.31 -15.15
C LEU A 220 1.16 6.23 -14.19
N TYR A 221 0.56 5.05 -14.18
CA TYR A 221 1.02 3.92 -13.36
C TYR A 221 2.45 3.48 -13.72
N VAL A 222 2.77 3.34 -15.01
CA VAL A 222 4.13 3.05 -15.49
C VAL A 222 5.12 4.10 -14.98
N ASN A 223 4.80 5.38 -15.13
CA ASN A 223 5.66 6.46 -14.68
C ASN A 223 5.84 6.47 -13.16
N MET A 224 4.79 6.18 -12.40
CA MET A 224 4.89 6.05 -10.94
C MET A 224 5.89 4.94 -10.56
N LYS A 225 5.82 3.76 -11.17
CA LYS A 225 6.79 2.67 -10.93
C LYS A 225 8.23 3.06 -11.30
N ARG A 226 8.43 3.78 -12.40
CA ARG A 226 9.75 4.31 -12.81
C ARG A 226 10.31 5.30 -11.80
N ILE A 227 9.48 6.25 -11.33
CA ILE A 227 9.89 7.24 -10.31
C ILE A 227 10.32 6.55 -9.02
N VAL A 228 9.61 5.50 -8.64
CA VAL A 228 9.92 4.68 -7.48
C VAL A 228 11.28 4.01 -7.61
N LEU A 229 11.52 3.34 -8.74
CA LEU A 229 12.82 2.73 -9.02
C LEU A 229 13.93 3.78 -9.02
N ALA A 230 13.68 4.93 -9.67
CA ALA A 230 14.62 6.03 -9.72
C ALA A 230 15.02 6.53 -8.32
N LYS A 231 14.02 6.75 -7.44
CA LYS A 231 14.29 7.14 -6.05
C LYS A 231 15.14 6.12 -5.31
N ASN A 232 14.83 4.83 -5.44
CA ASN A 232 15.60 3.76 -4.80
C ASN A 232 17.05 3.72 -5.32
N MET A 233 17.26 3.88 -6.62
CA MET A 233 18.60 3.91 -7.21
C MET A 233 19.41 5.11 -6.71
N ILE A 234 18.80 6.31 -6.65
CA ILE A 234 19.45 7.52 -6.12
C ILE A 234 19.81 7.34 -4.64
N MET A 235 18.90 6.81 -3.83
CA MET A 235 19.16 6.55 -2.41
C MET A 235 20.29 5.53 -2.20
N ASN A 236 20.47 4.60 -3.12
CA ASN A 236 21.59 3.64 -3.13
C ASN A 236 22.87 4.17 -3.82
N GLY A 237 22.93 5.49 -4.08
CA GLY A 237 24.14 6.15 -4.59
C GLY A 237 24.35 6.10 -6.10
N THR A 238 23.35 5.64 -6.87
CA THR A 238 23.46 5.69 -8.35
C THR A 238 23.36 7.15 -8.82
N PRO A 239 24.30 7.63 -9.66
CA PRO A 239 24.24 8.98 -10.20
C PRO A 239 22.94 9.25 -10.96
N ALA A 240 22.33 10.41 -10.76
CA ALA A 240 21.07 10.77 -11.41
C ALA A 240 21.14 10.70 -12.96
N THR A 241 22.31 10.94 -13.52
CA THR A 241 22.60 10.83 -14.97
C THR A 241 22.50 9.41 -15.54
N GLU A 242 22.59 8.39 -14.69
CA GLU A 242 22.42 6.98 -15.08
C GLU A 242 21.01 6.47 -14.78
N VAL A 243 20.36 7.08 -13.81
CA VAL A 243 19.07 6.61 -13.27
C VAL A 243 17.96 6.71 -14.31
N TYR A 244 17.87 7.82 -15.05
CA TYR A 244 16.78 8.04 -15.99
C TYR A 244 16.68 6.95 -17.05
N GLU A 245 17.82 6.57 -17.66
CA GLU A 245 17.89 5.54 -18.68
C GLU A 245 17.54 4.16 -18.12
N ARG A 246 18.11 3.80 -16.95
CA ARG A 246 17.87 2.52 -16.28
C ARG A 246 16.46 2.36 -15.77
N CYS A 247 15.75 3.45 -15.54
CA CYS A 247 14.34 3.45 -15.13
C CYS A 247 13.35 3.50 -16.30
N GLY A 248 13.84 3.54 -17.55
CA GLY A 248 13.02 3.55 -18.76
C GLY A 248 12.47 4.93 -19.14
N PHE A 249 13.02 6.03 -18.63
CA PHE A 249 12.71 7.37 -19.12
C PHE A 249 13.49 7.68 -20.39
N ASN A 250 12.83 8.30 -21.37
CA ASN A 250 13.43 8.61 -22.66
C ASN A 250 14.28 9.88 -22.63
N ASP A 251 14.11 10.73 -21.63
CA ASP A 251 14.76 12.03 -21.53
C ASP A 251 15.10 12.34 -20.07
N TYR A 252 16.19 13.09 -19.89
CA TYR A 252 16.65 13.56 -18.58
C TYR A 252 15.90 14.83 -18.11
N SER A 253 15.13 15.49 -18.97
CA SER A 253 14.41 16.73 -18.71
C SER A 253 13.16 16.55 -17.85
#